data_24af0ab71cc895a97b48bf3d6183ed33
#
_entry.id   24af0ab71cc895a97b48bf3d6183ed33
#
_cell.length_a   1.000
_cell.length_b   1.000
_cell.length_c   1.000
_cell.angle_alpha   90.00
_cell.angle_beta   90.00
_cell.angle_gamma   90.00
#
_symmetry.space_group_name_H-M   'P 1'
#
loop_
_entity.id
_entity.type
_entity.pdbx_description
1 polymer ?
#
loop_
_entity_poly.entity_id
_entity_poly.type
_entity_poly.pdbx_seq_one_letter_code
_entity_poly.pdbx_strand_id
1 'polypeptide(L)'
;MQEPPPTAEPVYESRLPGPLARLKRWLAAHHMTLMTIADTPHSIALGSAIGIFFGFTPLWSLKTLLSIAVAWIFRCNKIAAAIAVTLHDIILPFMPAIYWWEYKIGYWILHGVLPQRIRIAHIAMQDYLHWRAFVRVIWPTLTGSLFLALPSGLIVYFVMRMLLSRARPSQKIG
;
A
#
# COMPACT_ATOMS: atom_id res chain seq x y z
N MET A 1 -39.96 36.80 41.27
CA MET A 1 -39.39 36.63 39.94
C MET A 1 -38.57 35.35 39.97
N GLN A 2 -39.09 34.28 39.34
CA GLN A 2 -38.36 32.99 39.22
C GLN A 2 -37.66 33.01 37.87
N GLU A 3 -36.35 32.81 37.89
CA GLU A 3 -35.56 32.59 36.67
C GLU A 3 -36.05 31.34 35.95
N PRO A 4 -36.19 31.37 34.63
CA PRO A 4 -36.52 30.20 33.84
C PRO A 4 -35.36 29.17 33.92
N PRO A 5 -35.66 27.86 33.91
CA PRO A 5 -34.64 26.83 33.98
C PRO A 5 -33.74 26.87 32.72
N PRO A 6 -32.44 26.57 32.84
CA PRO A 6 -31.55 26.58 31.73
C PRO A 6 -32.01 25.59 30.67
N THR A 7 -32.21 26.09 29.45
CA THR A 7 -32.49 25.24 28.29
C THR A 7 -31.38 24.25 28.06
N ALA A 8 -31.69 22.97 28.20
CA ALA A 8 -30.80 21.88 27.93
C ALA A 8 -30.36 22.00 26.43
N GLU A 9 -29.09 22.28 26.21
CA GLU A 9 -28.50 22.20 24.87
C GLU A 9 -28.71 20.79 24.33
N PRO A 10 -29.09 20.62 23.05
CA PRO A 10 -29.22 19.30 22.48
C PRO A 10 -27.83 18.61 22.49
N VAL A 11 -27.75 17.53 23.28
CA VAL A 11 -26.60 16.63 23.26
C VAL A 11 -26.50 16.09 21.82
N TYR A 12 -25.58 16.66 21.05
CA TYR A 12 -25.25 16.19 19.71
C TYR A 12 -24.61 14.81 19.88
N GLU A 13 -25.41 13.76 19.85
CA GLU A 13 -24.93 12.39 19.73
C GLU A 13 -24.09 12.31 18.47
N SER A 14 -22.79 12.39 18.63
CA SER A 14 -21.82 12.13 17.57
C SER A 14 -21.89 10.65 17.21
N ARG A 15 -22.83 10.29 16.36
CA ARG A 15 -22.89 8.95 15.77
C ARG A 15 -21.53 8.68 15.15
N LEU A 16 -20.81 7.73 15.72
CA LEU A 16 -19.53 7.30 15.20
C LEU A 16 -19.72 6.94 13.71
N PRO A 17 -18.93 7.52 12.83
CA PRO A 17 -19.09 7.29 11.41
C PRO A 17 -18.92 5.81 11.09
N GLY A 18 -19.82 5.28 10.28
CA GLY A 18 -19.76 3.88 9.84
C GLY A 18 -18.42 3.53 9.18
N PRO A 19 -18.09 2.25 9.08
CA PRO A 19 -16.78 1.79 8.58
C PRO A 19 -16.42 2.37 7.23
N LEU A 20 -17.39 2.50 6.33
CA LEU A 20 -17.21 3.13 5.00
C LEU A 20 -16.90 4.63 5.10
N ALA A 21 -17.51 5.34 6.04
CA ALA A 21 -17.24 6.75 6.25
C ALA A 21 -15.86 6.97 6.90
N ARG A 22 -15.42 6.07 7.77
CA ARG A 22 -14.05 6.06 8.32
C ARG A 22 -13.03 5.81 7.22
N LEU A 23 -13.28 4.83 6.36
CA LEU A 23 -12.41 4.53 5.22
C LEU A 23 -12.32 5.72 4.25
N LYS A 24 -13.46 6.34 3.88
CA LYS A 24 -13.47 7.53 3.02
C LYS A 24 -12.69 8.70 3.63
N ARG A 25 -12.87 8.97 4.92
CA ARG A 25 -12.13 10.04 5.64
C ARG A 25 -10.64 9.74 5.70
N TRP A 26 -10.28 8.50 5.96
CA TRP A 26 -8.89 8.07 6.01
C TRP A 26 -8.22 8.20 4.63
N LEU A 27 -8.88 7.75 3.56
CA LEU A 27 -8.41 7.93 2.17
C LEU A 27 -8.27 9.41 1.82
N ALA A 28 -9.26 10.23 2.15
CA ALA A 28 -9.21 11.67 1.90
C ALA A 28 -8.07 12.35 2.66
N ALA A 29 -7.84 11.97 3.92
CA ALA A 29 -6.75 12.51 4.73
C ALA A 29 -5.39 12.17 4.14
N HIS A 30 -5.19 10.92 3.70
CA HIS A 30 -3.92 10.50 3.11
C HIS A 30 -3.70 11.07 1.72
N HIS A 31 -4.76 11.22 0.91
CA HIS A 31 -4.69 11.93 -0.36
C HIS A 31 -4.30 13.40 -0.16
N MET A 32 -4.94 14.09 0.79
CA MET A 32 -4.58 15.46 1.15
C MET A 32 -3.13 15.58 1.61
N THR A 33 -2.66 14.65 2.44
CA THR A 33 -1.26 14.61 2.90
C THR A 33 -0.29 14.49 1.72
N LEU A 34 -0.56 13.62 0.76
CA LEU A 34 0.27 13.49 -0.44
C LEU A 34 0.26 14.76 -1.30
N MET A 35 -0.88 15.46 -1.36
CA MET A 35 -1.01 16.71 -2.14
C MET A 35 -0.32 17.90 -1.47
N THR A 36 -0.22 17.92 -0.13
CA THR A 36 0.40 19.00 0.64
C THR A 36 1.90 18.85 0.86
N ILE A 37 2.50 17.70 0.50
CA ILE A 37 3.93 17.51 0.60
C ILE A 37 4.66 18.52 -0.31
N ALA A 38 5.54 19.32 0.28
CA ALA A 38 6.35 20.31 -0.43
C ALA A 38 7.51 19.62 -1.17
N ASP A 39 7.19 18.88 -2.21
CA ASP A 39 8.17 18.16 -3.04
C ASP A 39 7.74 18.15 -4.51
N THR A 40 8.62 17.78 -5.40
CA THR A 40 8.31 17.75 -6.83
C THR A 40 7.28 16.66 -7.17
N PRO A 41 6.40 16.88 -8.16
CA PRO A 41 5.45 15.86 -8.61
C PRO A 41 6.12 14.52 -8.97
N HIS A 42 7.32 14.57 -9.54
CA HIS A 42 8.12 13.39 -9.86
C HIS A 42 8.54 12.62 -8.60
N SER A 43 9.06 13.34 -7.59
CA SER A 43 9.53 12.75 -6.34
C SER A 43 8.42 12.04 -5.57
N ILE A 44 7.23 12.67 -5.50
CA ILE A 44 6.05 12.06 -4.86
C ILE A 44 5.54 10.85 -5.65
N ALA A 45 5.44 10.97 -6.98
CA ALA A 45 4.99 9.88 -7.83
C ALA A 45 5.93 8.67 -7.77
N LEU A 46 7.25 8.90 -7.76
CA LEU A 46 8.24 7.84 -7.65
C LEU A 46 8.20 7.18 -6.26
N GLY A 47 8.08 7.97 -5.19
CA GLY A 47 7.90 7.44 -3.84
C GLY A 47 6.65 6.57 -3.73
N SER A 48 5.52 7.04 -4.25
CA SER A 48 4.27 6.27 -4.27
C SER A 48 4.39 4.97 -5.08
N ALA A 49 5.06 5.00 -6.22
CA ALA A 49 5.31 3.81 -7.04
C ALA A 49 6.15 2.77 -6.30
N ILE A 50 7.21 3.21 -5.62
CA ILE A 50 8.06 2.34 -4.78
C ILE A 50 7.22 1.74 -3.63
N GLY A 51 6.38 2.54 -2.98
CA GLY A 51 5.49 2.06 -1.92
C GLY A 51 4.54 0.97 -2.40
N ILE A 52 3.88 1.16 -3.53
CA ILE A 52 2.99 0.14 -4.13
C ILE A 52 3.78 -1.08 -4.57
N PHE A 53 4.96 -0.92 -5.17
CA PHE A 53 5.82 -2.02 -5.56
C PHE A 53 6.12 -2.94 -4.38
N PHE A 54 6.58 -2.38 -3.25
CA PHE A 54 6.85 -3.16 -2.05
C PHE A 54 5.57 -3.65 -1.36
N GLY A 55 4.43 -2.99 -1.59
CA GLY A 55 3.12 -3.44 -1.12
C GLY A 55 2.79 -4.86 -1.54
N PHE A 56 3.09 -5.23 -2.80
CA PHE A 56 2.88 -6.57 -3.35
C PHE A 56 3.87 -7.61 -2.82
N THR A 57 5.00 -7.22 -2.22
CA THR A 57 5.96 -8.19 -1.73
C THR A 57 5.49 -8.88 -0.44
N PRO A 58 5.68 -10.21 -0.30
CA PRO A 58 5.26 -10.95 0.90
C PRO A 58 6.23 -10.77 2.08
N LEU A 59 6.76 -9.56 2.25
CA LEU A 59 7.76 -9.23 3.26
C LEU A 59 7.17 -8.51 4.48
N TRP A 60 5.91 -8.69 4.77
CA TRP A 60 5.19 -8.17 5.95
C TRP A 60 5.74 -6.82 6.47
N SER A 61 6.22 -6.76 7.71
CA SER A 61 6.74 -5.52 8.31
C SER A 61 7.98 -4.96 7.59
N LEU A 62 8.74 -5.79 6.89
CA LEU A 62 9.97 -5.39 6.21
C LEU A 62 9.68 -4.57 4.95
N LYS A 63 8.52 -4.73 4.31
CA LYS A 63 8.14 -4.00 3.09
C LYS A 63 8.13 -2.49 3.28
N THR A 64 7.63 -2.00 4.43
CA THR A 64 7.60 -0.56 4.73
C THR A 64 9.02 -0.01 4.90
N LEU A 65 9.87 -0.72 5.64
CA LEU A 65 11.26 -0.33 5.82
C LEU A 65 12.02 -0.31 4.50
N LEU A 66 11.83 -1.35 3.67
CA LEU A 66 12.45 -1.44 2.35
C LEU A 66 11.94 -0.34 1.41
N SER A 67 10.65 -0.03 1.42
CA SER A 67 10.11 1.04 0.59
C SER A 67 10.71 2.41 0.95
N ILE A 68 10.87 2.70 2.24
CA ILE A 68 11.51 3.93 2.71
C ILE A 68 13.00 3.94 2.36
N ALA A 69 13.70 2.83 2.55
CA ALA A 69 15.12 2.70 2.24
C ALA A 69 15.39 2.90 0.74
N VAL A 70 14.59 2.26 -0.12
CA VAL A 70 14.71 2.42 -1.56
C VAL A 70 14.32 3.83 -2.01
N ALA A 71 13.27 4.42 -1.44
CA ALA A 71 12.92 5.82 -1.69
C ALA A 71 14.06 6.79 -1.28
N TRP A 72 14.80 6.46 -0.23
CA TRP A 72 15.98 7.22 0.19
C TRP A 72 17.12 7.10 -0.81
N ILE A 73 17.41 5.89 -1.30
CA ILE A 73 18.45 5.63 -2.32
C ILE A 73 18.13 6.38 -3.63
N PHE A 74 16.88 6.34 -4.09
CA PHE A 74 16.42 7.05 -5.28
C PHE A 74 16.18 8.55 -5.05
N ARG A 75 16.46 9.05 -3.84
CA ARG A 75 16.28 10.46 -3.44
C ARG A 75 14.88 11.00 -3.75
N CYS A 76 13.88 10.15 -3.62
CA CYS A 76 12.48 10.51 -3.79
C CYS A 76 11.74 10.59 -2.44
N ASN A 77 10.47 10.95 -2.47
CA ASN A 77 9.70 11.24 -1.28
C ASN A 77 9.42 9.97 -0.44
N LYS A 78 10.08 9.86 0.71
CA LYS A 78 9.98 8.74 1.65
C LYS A 78 8.60 8.66 2.32
N ILE A 79 7.97 9.82 2.57
CA ILE A 79 6.65 9.89 3.18
C ILE A 79 5.61 9.35 2.18
N ALA A 80 5.71 9.72 0.90
CA ALA A 80 4.87 9.19 -0.14
C ALA A 80 5.02 7.67 -0.28
N ALA A 81 6.25 7.13 -0.18
CA ALA A 81 6.49 5.70 -0.19
C ALA A 81 5.85 4.99 1.02
N ALA A 82 6.02 5.53 2.23
CA ALA A 82 5.42 4.98 3.44
C ALA A 82 3.88 5.00 3.38
N ILE A 83 3.29 6.11 2.93
CA ILE A 83 1.84 6.21 2.78
C ILE A 83 1.33 5.21 1.74
N ALA A 84 2.00 5.11 0.59
CA ALA A 84 1.56 4.23 -0.49
C ALA A 84 1.61 2.74 -0.10
N VAL A 85 2.66 2.30 0.62
CA VAL A 85 2.72 0.91 1.11
C VAL A 85 1.64 0.63 2.15
N THR A 86 1.32 1.61 3.01
CA THR A 86 0.23 1.48 3.99
C THR A 86 -1.15 1.48 3.32
N LEU A 87 -1.33 2.31 2.26
CA LEU A 87 -2.54 2.31 1.44
C LEU A 87 -2.77 0.94 0.78
N HIS A 88 -1.71 0.31 0.31
CA HIS A 88 -1.79 -1.04 -0.24
C HIS A 88 -2.29 -2.06 0.80
N ASP A 89 -2.03 -1.85 2.09
CA ASP A 89 -2.50 -2.73 3.16
C ASP A 89 -4.03 -2.74 3.35
N ILE A 90 -4.76 -1.79 2.75
CA ILE A 90 -6.23 -1.85 2.72
C ILE A 90 -6.73 -3.07 1.93
N ILE A 91 -5.92 -3.58 1.00
CA ILE A 91 -6.22 -4.77 0.20
C ILE A 91 -5.94 -6.07 1.00
N LEU A 92 -5.51 -5.97 2.26
CA LEU A 92 -5.20 -7.12 3.14
C LEU A 92 -6.22 -8.26 3.09
N PRO A 93 -7.56 -8.03 3.08
CA PRO A 93 -8.53 -9.12 2.99
C PRO A 93 -8.38 -9.95 1.70
N PHE A 94 -7.85 -9.36 0.63
CA PHE A 94 -7.65 -10.02 -0.66
C PHE A 94 -6.23 -10.60 -0.82
N MET A 95 -5.32 -10.29 0.12
CA MET A 95 -3.92 -10.73 0.06
C MET A 95 -3.73 -12.24 -0.07
N PRO A 96 -4.50 -13.12 0.61
CA PRO A 96 -4.34 -14.56 0.42
C PRO A 96 -4.57 -15.00 -1.04
N ALA A 97 -5.52 -14.37 -1.73
CA ALA A 97 -5.77 -14.65 -3.14
C ALA A 97 -4.64 -14.10 -4.02
N ILE A 98 -4.15 -12.90 -3.74
CA ILE A 98 -3.04 -12.27 -4.47
C ILE A 98 -1.77 -13.12 -4.32
N TYR A 99 -1.38 -13.50 -3.10
CA TYR A 99 -0.21 -14.35 -2.85
C TYR A 99 -0.33 -15.73 -3.50
N TRP A 100 -1.57 -16.27 -3.61
CA TRP A 100 -1.81 -17.49 -4.35
C TRP A 100 -1.51 -17.33 -5.84
N TRP A 101 -1.92 -16.22 -6.44
CA TRP A 101 -1.62 -15.92 -7.84
C TRP A 101 -0.13 -15.65 -8.05
N GLU A 102 0.50 -14.87 -7.18
CA GLU A 102 1.94 -14.60 -7.21
C GLU A 102 2.73 -15.90 -7.12
N TYR A 103 2.35 -16.78 -6.19
CA TYR A 103 2.97 -18.10 -6.06
C TYR A 103 2.84 -18.93 -7.34
N LYS A 104 1.65 -18.98 -7.93
CA LYS A 104 1.43 -19.72 -9.18
C LYS A 104 2.28 -19.19 -10.33
N ILE A 105 2.29 -17.87 -10.53
CA ILE A 105 3.06 -17.21 -11.58
C ILE A 105 4.55 -17.46 -11.36
N GLY A 106 5.05 -17.22 -10.16
CA GLY A 106 6.46 -17.40 -9.85
C GLY A 106 6.90 -18.87 -9.92
N TYR A 107 6.07 -19.80 -9.46
CA TYR A 107 6.36 -21.23 -9.58
C TYR A 107 6.42 -21.67 -11.05
N TRP A 108 5.48 -21.20 -11.88
CA TRP A 108 5.49 -21.46 -13.31
C TRP A 108 6.74 -20.88 -14.01
N ILE A 109 7.13 -19.66 -13.65
CA ILE A 109 8.37 -19.04 -14.18
C ILE A 109 9.61 -19.86 -13.82
N LEU A 110 9.68 -20.36 -12.59
CA LEU A 110 10.86 -21.08 -12.10
C LEU A 110 10.95 -22.55 -12.54
N HIS A 111 9.79 -23.19 -12.73
CA HIS A 111 9.74 -24.66 -12.96
C HIS A 111 9.11 -25.05 -14.29
N GLY A 112 8.52 -24.11 -15.05
CA GLY A 112 7.86 -24.38 -16.32
C GLY A 112 6.51 -25.11 -16.22
N VAL A 113 6.07 -25.47 -15.02
CA VAL A 113 4.83 -26.20 -14.76
C VAL A 113 4.02 -25.50 -13.68
N LEU A 114 2.68 -25.61 -13.75
CA LEU A 114 1.80 -25.06 -12.70
C LEU A 114 1.89 -25.92 -11.43
N PRO A 115 1.90 -25.31 -10.25
CA PRO A 115 1.95 -26.04 -9.00
C PRO A 115 0.69 -26.88 -8.83
N GLN A 116 0.87 -28.17 -8.52
CA GLN A 116 -0.21 -29.01 -8.03
C GLN A 116 -0.63 -28.48 -6.65
N ARG A 117 -1.93 -28.63 -6.31
CA ARG A 117 -2.56 -28.03 -5.11
C ARG A 117 -1.69 -28.14 -3.85
N ILE A 118 -1.00 -27.06 -3.48
CA ILE A 118 -0.39 -26.96 -2.17
C ILE A 118 -1.48 -26.46 -1.21
N ARG A 119 -1.75 -27.25 -0.17
CA ARG A 119 -2.58 -26.80 0.95
C ARG A 119 -1.78 -25.81 1.79
N ILE A 120 -1.77 -24.54 1.40
CA ILE A 120 -1.09 -23.46 2.15
C ILE A 120 -1.65 -23.35 3.58
N ALA A 121 -2.89 -23.77 3.80
CA ALA A 121 -3.55 -23.74 5.12
C ALA A 121 -2.89 -24.63 6.20
N HIS A 122 -1.97 -25.49 5.85
CA HIS A 122 -1.30 -26.39 6.81
C HIS A 122 0.17 -26.04 7.08
N ILE A 123 0.68 -24.93 6.52
CA ILE A 123 2.04 -24.49 6.84
C ILE A 123 1.96 -23.74 8.16
N ALA A 124 2.39 -24.37 9.23
CA ALA A 124 2.45 -23.74 10.54
C ALA A 124 3.43 -22.55 10.51
N MET A 125 3.15 -21.51 11.30
CA MET A 125 3.98 -20.30 11.36
C MET A 125 5.47 -20.63 11.63
N GLN A 126 5.74 -21.72 12.31
CA GLN A 126 7.08 -22.24 12.60
C GLN A 126 7.82 -22.74 11.35
N ASP A 127 7.09 -23.20 10.33
CA ASP A 127 7.69 -23.72 9.09
C ASP A 127 8.20 -22.60 8.19
N TYR A 128 7.69 -21.37 8.34
CA TYR A 128 8.17 -20.19 7.59
C TYR A 128 9.61 -19.80 7.94
N LEU A 129 10.09 -20.17 9.11
CA LEU A 129 11.47 -19.92 9.56
C LEU A 129 12.47 -20.96 9.03
N HIS A 130 11.98 -22.04 8.42
CA HIS A 130 12.86 -23.06 7.85
C HIS A 130 13.26 -22.73 6.41
N TRP A 131 14.55 -22.83 6.11
CA TRP A 131 15.11 -22.62 4.77
C TRP A 131 14.36 -23.36 3.66
N ARG A 132 13.86 -24.56 3.95
CA ARG A 132 13.07 -25.35 2.98
C ARG A 132 11.73 -24.72 2.63
N ALA A 133 11.04 -24.08 3.57
CA ALA A 133 9.79 -23.38 3.32
C ALA A 133 10.04 -22.08 2.55
N PHE A 134 11.12 -21.35 2.90
CA PHE A 134 11.56 -20.18 2.17
C PHE A 134 11.74 -20.50 0.68
N VAL A 135 12.53 -21.52 0.34
CA VAL A 135 12.80 -21.88 -1.07
C VAL A 135 11.55 -22.39 -1.78
N ARG A 136 10.67 -23.11 -1.09
CA ARG A 136 9.48 -23.71 -1.73
C ARG A 136 8.32 -22.76 -1.92
N VAL A 137 8.14 -21.77 -1.06
CA VAL A 137 6.97 -20.90 -1.04
C VAL A 137 7.36 -19.44 -1.22
N ILE A 138 8.24 -18.92 -0.38
CA ILE A 138 8.56 -17.48 -0.39
C ILE A 138 9.30 -17.10 -1.67
N TRP A 139 10.25 -17.88 -2.10
CA TRP A 139 11.04 -17.60 -3.31
C TRP A 139 10.18 -17.57 -4.59
N PRO A 140 9.32 -18.56 -4.89
CA PRO A 140 8.38 -18.46 -5.99
C PRO A 140 7.41 -17.27 -5.84
N THR A 141 6.88 -17.02 -4.64
CA THR A 141 5.98 -15.89 -4.41
C THR A 141 6.66 -14.54 -4.67
N LEU A 142 7.91 -14.37 -4.23
CA LEU A 142 8.71 -13.18 -4.53
C LEU A 142 8.96 -13.01 -6.03
N THR A 143 9.24 -14.10 -6.74
CA THR A 143 9.42 -14.06 -8.19
C THR A 143 8.13 -13.65 -8.89
N GLY A 144 7.00 -14.20 -8.47
CA GLY A 144 5.70 -13.86 -9.02
C GLY A 144 5.22 -12.45 -8.63
N SER A 145 5.56 -11.99 -7.43
CA SER A 145 5.19 -10.63 -6.98
C SER A 145 5.85 -9.55 -7.84
N LEU A 146 7.06 -9.76 -8.35
CA LEU A 146 7.70 -8.85 -9.30
C LEU A 146 6.85 -8.61 -10.54
N PHE A 147 6.17 -9.66 -11.00
CA PHE A 147 5.33 -9.58 -12.19
C PHE A 147 4.08 -8.71 -11.99
N LEU A 148 3.53 -8.66 -10.77
CA LEU A 148 2.43 -7.76 -10.41
C LEU A 148 2.93 -6.40 -9.94
N ALA A 149 4.00 -6.37 -9.17
CA ALA A 149 4.54 -5.16 -8.56
C ALA A 149 5.07 -4.16 -9.60
N LEU A 150 5.80 -4.63 -10.62
CA LEU A 150 6.37 -3.76 -11.64
C LEU A 150 5.31 -2.99 -12.44
N PRO A 151 4.31 -3.62 -13.07
CA PRO A 151 3.28 -2.88 -13.81
C PRO A 151 2.44 -2.00 -12.88
N SER A 152 2.11 -2.46 -11.68
CA SER A 152 1.35 -1.67 -10.71
C SER A 152 2.12 -0.43 -10.27
N GLY A 153 3.41 -0.55 -9.98
CA GLY A 153 4.28 0.57 -9.65
C GLY A 153 4.36 1.58 -10.80
N LEU A 154 4.53 1.12 -12.04
CA LEU A 154 4.55 1.98 -13.22
C LEU A 154 3.22 2.72 -13.41
N ILE A 155 2.09 2.03 -13.31
CA ILE A 155 0.77 2.65 -13.41
C ILE A 155 0.61 3.73 -12.35
N VAL A 156 0.94 3.43 -11.09
CA VAL A 156 0.86 4.41 -10.00
C VAL A 156 1.77 5.60 -10.24
N TYR A 157 2.99 5.38 -10.72
CA TYR A 157 3.90 6.47 -11.07
C TYR A 157 3.29 7.43 -12.07
N PHE A 158 2.78 6.93 -13.19
CA PHE A 158 2.21 7.78 -14.24
C PHE A 158 0.92 8.47 -13.79
N VAL A 159 0.04 7.74 -13.10
CA VAL A 159 -1.21 8.29 -12.56
C VAL A 159 -0.92 9.40 -11.56
N MET A 160 -0.06 9.15 -10.58
CA MET A 160 0.30 10.15 -9.57
C MET A 160 0.99 11.36 -10.18
N ARG A 161 1.91 11.15 -11.11
CA ARG A 161 2.59 12.23 -11.82
C ARG A 161 1.60 13.10 -12.59
N MET A 162 0.65 12.47 -13.30
CA MET A 162 -0.39 13.19 -14.05
C MET A 162 -1.32 13.99 -13.12
N LEU A 163 -1.76 13.37 -12.02
CA LEU A 163 -2.64 14.04 -11.05
C LEU A 163 -1.94 15.23 -10.39
N LEU A 164 -0.70 15.06 -9.96
CA LEU A 164 0.06 16.11 -9.28
C LEU A 164 0.48 17.24 -10.23
N SER A 165 0.79 16.94 -11.48
CA SER A 165 1.12 17.96 -12.47
C SER A 165 -0.09 18.80 -12.86
N ARG A 166 -1.29 18.25 -12.83
CA ARG A 166 -2.54 19.00 -13.05
C ARG A 166 -2.96 19.83 -11.83
N ALA A 167 -2.77 19.27 -10.62
CA ALA A 167 -3.13 19.94 -9.38
C ALA A 167 -2.19 21.08 -9.00
N ARG A 168 -0.95 21.07 -9.51
CA ARG A 168 0.07 22.10 -9.29
C ARG A 168 0.51 22.68 -10.63
N PRO A 169 -0.28 23.60 -11.22
CA PRO A 169 0.19 24.32 -12.39
C PRO A 169 1.51 24.99 -12.03
N SER A 170 2.52 24.79 -12.87
CA SER A 170 3.86 25.35 -12.71
C SER A 170 3.78 26.82 -12.28
N GLN A 171 4.19 27.14 -11.07
CA GLN A 171 4.53 28.52 -10.74
C GLN A 171 5.74 28.86 -11.63
N LYS A 172 5.46 29.53 -12.73
CA LYS A 172 6.51 30.23 -13.48
C LYS A 172 7.11 31.21 -12.50
N ILE A 173 8.33 30.92 -12.06
CA ILE A 173 9.17 31.89 -11.36
C ILE A 173 9.45 32.97 -12.41
N GLY A 174 8.77 34.11 -12.25
CA GLY A 174 9.05 35.34 -12.96
C GLY A 174 10.29 36.01 -12.39
#